data_97f10ecee098f506055484108d144faf
#
_entry.id   97f10ecee098f506055484108d144faf
#
_cell.length_a   1.000
_cell.length_b   1.000
_cell.length_c   1.000
_cell.angle_alpha   90.00
_cell.angle_beta   90.00
_cell.angle_gamma   90.00
#
_symmetry.space_group_name_H-M   'P 1'
#
loop_
_entity.id
_entity.type
_entity.pdbx_description
1 polymer ?
#
loop_
_entity_poly.entity_id
_entity_poly.type
_entity_poly.pdbx_seq_one_letter_code
_entity_poly.pdbx_strand_id
1 'polypeptide(L)'
;MLMYVVHVIIENKPNISDPEGDTILNDLVLKSKNSSIKKIRAGKILKFTIEASSKKKAEKTVENICQELRIFNPLVSNIVIETKTN
;
A
#
# COMPACT_ATOMS: atom_id res chain seq x y z
N MET A 1 21.38 11.20 -13.33
CA MET A 1 20.15 10.51 -12.94
C MET A 1 19.52 11.18 -11.75
N LEU A 2 18.23 11.05 -11.60
CA LEU A 2 17.48 11.65 -10.52
C LEU A 2 17.11 10.60 -9.46
N MET A 3 16.93 11.06 -8.25
CA MET A 3 16.47 10.21 -7.17
C MET A 3 14.94 10.34 -7.05
N TYR A 4 14.27 9.23 -6.92
CA TYR A 4 12.83 9.17 -6.75
C TYR A 4 12.51 8.35 -5.51
N VAL A 5 11.40 8.69 -4.86
CA VAL A 5 10.85 7.85 -3.79
C VAL A 5 9.54 7.27 -4.32
N VAL A 6 9.53 5.97 -4.53
CA VAL A 6 8.38 5.26 -5.05
C VAL A 6 7.65 4.60 -3.89
N HIS A 7 6.40 5.00 -3.68
CA HIS A 7 5.55 4.43 -2.64
C HIS A 7 4.79 3.24 -3.21
N VAL A 8 4.94 2.09 -2.58
CA VAL A 8 4.18 0.90 -2.92
C VAL A 8 3.19 0.66 -1.79
N ILE A 9 1.92 0.86 -2.07
CA ILE A 9 0.84 0.68 -1.11
C ILE A 9 0.27 -0.72 -1.32
N ILE A 10 0.32 -1.54 -0.27
CA ILE A 10 -0.12 -2.93 -0.32
C ILE A 10 -1.35 -3.08 0.55
N GLU A 11 -2.45 -3.50 -0.07
CA GLU A 11 -3.72 -3.68 0.61
C GLU A 11 -4.31 -5.05 0.27
N ASN A 12 -5.03 -5.64 1.21
CA ASN A 12 -5.77 -6.86 0.92
C ASN A 12 -6.88 -6.56 -0.07
N LYS A 13 -7.17 -7.53 -0.94
CA LYS A 13 -8.28 -7.40 -1.89
C LYS A 13 -9.59 -7.24 -1.13
N PRO A 14 -10.61 -6.59 -1.73
CA PRO A 14 -11.87 -6.30 -1.03
C PRO A 14 -12.55 -7.51 -0.43
N ASN A 15 -12.39 -8.69 -1.03
CA ASN A 15 -13.02 -9.93 -0.56
C ASN A 15 -12.17 -10.70 0.45
N ILE A 16 -10.99 -10.19 0.79
CA ILE A 16 -10.11 -10.78 1.79
C ILE A 16 -10.32 -10.05 3.10
N SER A 17 -10.48 -10.79 4.19
CA SER A 17 -10.70 -10.19 5.50
C SER A 17 -9.49 -9.38 5.97
N ASP A 18 -9.77 -8.34 6.74
CA ASP A 18 -8.76 -7.45 7.28
C ASP A 18 -9.00 -7.31 8.79
N PRO A 19 -8.49 -8.25 9.58
CA PRO A 19 -8.73 -8.26 11.03
C PRO A 19 -8.25 -6.98 11.72
N GLU A 20 -7.15 -6.41 11.26
CA GLU A 20 -6.60 -5.19 11.87
C GLU A 20 -7.56 -4.01 11.71
N GLY A 21 -8.05 -3.78 10.49
CA GLY A 21 -9.01 -2.70 10.24
C GLY A 21 -10.32 -2.93 10.97
N ASP A 22 -10.80 -4.17 11.01
CA ASP A 22 -12.04 -4.52 11.71
C ASP A 22 -11.89 -4.31 13.22
N THR A 23 -10.75 -4.65 13.78
CA THR A 23 -10.49 -4.44 15.21
C THR A 23 -10.46 -2.96 15.56
N ILE A 24 -9.79 -2.15 14.75
CA ILE A 24 -9.76 -0.71 14.97
C ILE A 24 -11.17 -0.13 14.92
N LEU A 25 -11.94 -0.54 13.93
CA LEU A 25 -13.31 -0.06 13.78
C LEU A 25 -14.18 -0.47 14.98
N ASN A 26 -14.21 -1.75 15.29
CA ASN A 26 -15.12 -2.28 16.29
C ASN A 26 -14.71 -1.96 17.73
N ASP A 27 -13.42 -2.04 18.01
CA ASP A 27 -12.94 -1.93 19.39
C ASP A 27 -12.56 -0.52 19.80
N LEU A 28 -12.28 0.36 18.85
CA LEU A 28 -11.86 1.72 19.15
C LEU A 28 -12.84 2.76 18.61
N VAL A 29 -13.06 2.78 17.30
CA VAL A 29 -13.83 3.87 16.66
C VAL A 29 -15.30 3.84 17.05
N LEU A 30 -15.95 2.68 16.94
CA LEU A 30 -17.39 2.58 17.24
C LEU A 30 -17.66 2.75 18.72
N LYS A 31 -16.73 2.34 19.58
CA LYS A 31 -16.86 2.56 21.02
C LYS A 31 -16.70 4.02 21.41
N SER A 32 -16.11 4.84 20.58
CA SER A 32 -15.98 6.28 20.82
C SER A 32 -17.18 7.08 20.30
N LYS A 33 -18.25 6.39 19.89
CA LYS A 33 -19.50 6.97 19.38
C LYS A 33 -19.36 7.66 18.03
N ASN A 34 -18.41 7.22 17.20
CA ASN A 34 -18.26 7.73 15.83
C ASN A 34 -18.96 6.80 14.85
N SER A 35 -20.29 6.78 14.91
CA SER A 35 -21.10 5.87 14.11
C SER A 35 -21.12 6.18 12.60
N SER A 36 -20.58 7.32 12.21
CA SER A 36 -20.46 7.67 10.80
C SER A 36 -19.37 6.90 10.07
N ILE A 37 -18.43 6.31 10.81
CA ILE A 37 -17.37 5.49 10.23
C ILE A 37 -17.92 4.08 10.01
N LYS A 38 -17.95 3.63 8.77
CA LYS A 38 -18.57 2.35 8.42
C LYS A 38 -17.56 1.25 8.15
N LYS A 39 -16.34 1.59 7.77
CA LYS A 39 -15.33 0.60 7.45
C LYS A 39 -13.93 1.19 7.62
N ILE A 40 -13.03 0.36 8.08
CA ILE A 40 -11.60 0.70 8.15
C ILE A 40 -10.84 -0.45 7.53
N ARG A 41 -9.93 -0.13 6.61
CA ARG A 41 -9.04 -1.11 5.99
C ARG A 41 -7.60 -0.74 6.32
N ALA A 42 -6.82 -1.70 6.75
CA ALA A 42 -5.40 -1.50 7.02
C ALA A 42 -4.57 -1.97 5.84
N GLY A 43 -3.39 -1.40 5.71
CA GLY A 43 -2.44 -1.79 4.67
C GLY A 43 -1.06 -1.33 5.07
N LYS A 44 -0.10 -1.53 4.19
CA LYS A 44 1.27 -1.08 4.45
C LYS A 44 1.80 -0.30 3.26
N ILE A 45 2.74 0.58 3.54
CA ILE A 45 3.43 1.36 2.51
C ILE A 45 4.91 1.04 2.60
N LEU A 46 5.48 0.66 1.46
CA LEU A 46 6.92 0.52 1.32
C LEU A 46 7.42 1.70 0.50
N LYS A 47 8.49 2.33 0.95
CA LYS A 47 9.08 3.47 0.26
C LYS A 47 10.39 3.07 -0.34
N PHE A 48 10.46 3.01 -1.66
CA PHE A 48 11.67 2.66 -2.39
C PHE A 48 12.37 3.93 -2.85
N THR A 49 13.57 4.17 -2.36
CA THR A 49 14.41 5.25 -2.86
C THR A 49 15.25 4.69 -3.99
N ILE A 50 15.04 5.21 -5.18
CA ILE A 50 15.66 4.67 -6.39
C ILE A 50 16.25 5.77 -7.26
N GLU A 51 17.40 5.48 -7.83
CA GLU A 51 18.03 6.33 -8.84
C GLU A 51 17.57 5.87 -10.22
N ALA A 52 17.03 6.78 -11.01
CA ALA A 52 16.53 6.45 -12.34
C ALA A 52 16.57 7.67 -13.24
N SER A 53 16.48 7.45 -14.54
CA SER A 53 16.50 8.53 -15.52
C SER A 53 15.14 9.23 -15.64
N SER A 54 14.06 8.58 -15.23
CA SER A 54 12.72 9.18 -15.29
C SER A 54 11.81 8.55 -14.25
N LYS A 55 10.73 9.25 -13.96
CA LYS A 55 9.68 8.76 -13.05
C LYS A 55 9.10 7.43 -13.51
N LYS A 56 8.80 7.32 -14.81
CA LYS A 56 8.24 6.09 -15.36
C LYS A 56 9.18 4.91 -15.22
N LYS A 57 10.47 5.12 -15.44
CA LYS A 57 11.45 4.04 -15.27
C LYS A 57 11.60 3.62 -13.83
N ALA A 58 11.56 4.59 -12.91
CA ALA A 58 11.60 4.29 -11.48
C ALA A 58 10.41 3.42 -11.07
N GLU A 59 9.20 3.81 -11.49
CA GLU A 59 7.98 3.06 -11.17
C GLU A 59 8.00 1.66 -11.75
N LYS A 60 8.42 1.53 -13.00
CA LYS A 60 8.47 0.22 -13.65
C LYS A 60 9.48 -0.71 -12.99
N THR A 61 10.64 -0.18 -12.62
CA THR A 61 11.65 -0.98 -11.94
C THR A 61 11.16 -1.48 -10.60
N VAL A 62 10.53 -0.61 -9.81
CA VAL A 62 9.99 -0.99 -8.51
C VAL A 62 8.86 -2.00 -8.66
N GLU A 63 7.96 -1.79 -9.61
CA GLU A 63 6.87 -2.74 -9.88
C GLU A 63 7.42 -4.13 -10.23
N ASN A 64 8.41 -4.19 -11.13
CA ASN A 64 9.02 -5.46 -11.52
C ASN A 64 9.68 -6.16 -10.33
N ILE A 65 10.39 -5.41 -9.48
CA ILE A 65 11.03 -5.98 -8.29
C ILE A 65 9.97 -6.55 -7.33
N CYS A 66 8.89 -5.83 -7.13
CA CYS A 66 7.82 -6.30 -6.25
C CYS A 66 7.21 -7.62 -6.75
N GLN A 67 7.08 -7.77 -8.06
CA GLN A 67 6.56 -9.00 -8.65
C GLN A 67 7.56 -10.13 -8.63
N GLU A 68 8.79 -9.86 -9.04
CA GLU A 68 9.83 -10.89 -9.12
C GLU A 68 10.21 -11.46 -7.76
N LEU A 69 10.33 -10.60 -6.77
CA LEU A 69 10.75 -11.01 -5.43
C LEU A 69 9.58 -11.34 -4.52
N ARG A 70 8.37 -11.32 -5.05
CA ARG A 70 7.17 -11.63 -4.28
C ARG A 70 7.05 -10.83 -3.00
N ILE A 71 7.30 -9.52 -3.13
CA ILE A 71 7.18 -8.59 -2.00
C ILE A 71 5.75 -8.52 -1.50
N PHE A 72 4.79 -8.79 -2.38
CA PHE A 72 3.38 -8.94 -2.02
C PHE A 72 2.83 -10.21 -2.64
N ASN A 73 1.72 -10.72 -2.09
CA ASN A 73 1.05 -11.90 -2.65
C ASN A 73 -0.10 -11.44 -3.54
N PRO A 74 0.01 -11.57 -4.88
CA PRO A 74 -1.02 -11.08 -5.79
C PRO A 74 -2.35 -11.84 -5.68
N LEU A 75 -2.37 -13.00 -5.01
CA LEU A 75 -3.61 -13.74 -4.81
C LEU A 75 -4.49 -13.08 -3.74
N VAL A 76 -3.89 -12.40 -2.77
CA VAL A 76 -4.62 -11.81 -1.64
C VAL A 76 -4.50 -10.30 -1.54
N SER A 77 -3.55 -9.69 -2.26
CA SER A 77 -3.26 -8.27 -2.14
C SER A 77 -3.23 -7.57 -3.48
N ASN A 78 -3.60 -6.30 -3.47
CA ASN A 78 -3.39 -5.38 -4.58
C ASN A 78 -2.30 -4.41 -4.20
N ILE A 79 -1.60 -3.86 -5.21
CA ILE A 79 -0.64 -2.79 -4.97
C ILE A 79 -1.02 -1.55 -5.76
N VAL A 80 -0.71 -0.40 -5.19
CA VAL A 80 -0.82 0.89 -5.86
C VAL A 80 0.55 1.54 -5.77
N ILE A 81 1.03 2.05 -6.89
CA ILE A 81 2.35 2.67 -6.96
C ILE A 81 2.20 4.17 -7.18
N GLU A 82 2.79 4.95 -6.29
CA GLU A 82 2.80 6.40 -6.36
C GLU A 82 4.23 6.89 -6.21
N THR A 83 4.65 7.81 -7.05
CA THR A 83 6.00 8.35 -6.99
C THR A 83 5.96 9.77 -6.44
N LYS A 84 6.80 10.01 -5.43
CA LYS A 84 7.03 11.35 -4.90
C LYS A 84 8.38 11.83 -5.40
N THR A 85 8.44 13.05 -5.89
CA THR A 85 9.70 13.67 -6.29
C THR A 85 10.22 14.52 -5.14
N ASN A 86 11.54 14.48 -4.98
CA ASN A 86 12.19 15.33 -3.99
C ASN A 86 12.60 16.66 -4.63
#